data_50304b57f96ba339be1dcc5f8fbdb3d2
#
_entry.id   50304b57f96ba339be1dcc5f8fbdb3d2
#
_cell.length_a   1.000
_cell.length_b   1.000
_cell.length_c   1.000
_cell.angle_alpha   90.00
_cell.angle_beta   90.00
_cell.angle_gamma   90.00
#
_symmetry.space_group_name_H-M   'P 1'
#
loop_
_entity.id
_entity.type
_entity.pdbx_description
1 polymer ?
#
loop_
_entity_poly.entity_id
_entity_poly.type
_entity_poly.pdbx_seq_one_letter_code
_entity_poly.pdbx_strand_id
1 'polypeptide(L)'
;MVATLQQLAFEQNANLMIDDELEGTLSLQLDNVDFDRLLRSVAKIKGLSFYQENNIYYLGKPSQHEQYAEKMTEPMAISGESLSSEMPLVSTTVKLHFAKASDVMKSLTTGSGSLLSPSGTITFDDRSNVLLIQDDARSVKNIKKLIAELDKPIEQIVIEARIVTITDESLKELGVRWGIFNPTEAAHRVSGSLDANGFSNISNNLNVNFATTVTPAGSLALQVAKINGRLLDLELTALERENNVEIIASPRLLTTNKKSASIKQGTEIPYVVTNGKNDTQSVEFREAVLGLEVTPHISKDNNILLDLLVSQNSPGNRVAYGQNEVVSIDKQEINTQVFAKDGETIVLGGVFHDTITKGVDKVPLLGDIPGIKRLFSKESERHQKRELVIFVTPHILKQGERMEMAKKEKHFKQVEKAKK
;
A
#
# COMPACT_ATOMS: atom_id res chain seq x y z
N MET A 1 14.86 42.95 34.95
CA MET A 1 16.06 42.15 34.68
C MET A 1 17.25 43.05 34.32
N VAL A 2 17.16 43.90 33.29
CA VAL A 2 18.25 44.76 32.81
C VAL A 2 18.78 45.68 33.94
N ALA A 3 17.92 46.46 34.62
CA ALA A 3 18.30 47.35 35.70
C ALA A 3 19.02 46.65 36.86
N THR A 4 18.62 45.44 37.22
CA THR A 4 19.24 44.66 38.29
C THR A 4 20.64 44.17 37.91
N LEU A 5 20.84 43.76 36.67
CA LEU A 5 22.14 43.33 36.15
C LEU A 5 23.09 44.50 35.98
N GLN A 6 22.60 45.67 35.56
CA GLN A 6 23.38 46.91 35.48
C GLN A 6 23.83 47.39 36.87
N GLN A 7 22.97 47.31 37.89
CA GLN A 7 23.29 47.65 39.25
C GLN A 7 24.38 46.73 39.83
N LEU A 8 24.25 45.41 39.59
CA LEU A 8 25.26 44.42 40.02
C LEU A 8 26.61 44.62 39.29
N ALA A 9 26.58 44.98 38.00
CA ALA A 9 27.78 45.30 37.25
C ALA A 9 28.50 46.54 37.83
N PHE A 10 27.74 47.55 38.24
CA PHE A 10 28.28 48.75 38.87
C PHE A 10 28.91 48.45 40.23
N GLU A 11 28.28 47.62 41.05
CA GLU A 11 28.81 47.19 42.36
C GLU A 11 30.10 46.38 42.23
N GLN A 12 30.27 45.61 41.15
CA GLN A 12 31.45 44.77 40.88
C GLN A 12 32.51 45.47 40.00
N ASN A 13 32.35 46.76 39.70
CA ASN A 13 33.23 47.54 38.81
C ASN A 13 33.44 46.85 37.43
N ALA A 14 32.43 46.16 36.92
CA ALA A 14 32.45 45.43 35.66
C ALA A 14 31.73 46.21 34.55
N ASN A 15 32.28 46.20 33.35
CA ASN A 15 31.67 46.85 32.21
C ASN A 15 30.67 45.86 31.57
N LEU A 16 29.37 46.19 31.61
CA LEU A 16 28.31 45.35 31.08
C LEU A 16 27.52 46.08 30.00
N MET A 17 27.42 45.48 28.86
CA MET A 17 26.59 45.92 27.75
C MET A 17 25.43 44.93 27.55
N ILE A 18 24.19 45.42 27.60
CA ILE A 18 22.96 44.64 27.50
C ILE A 18 22.14 45.21 26.38
N ASP A 19 21.51 44.32 25.61
CA ASP A 19 20.54 44.67 24.55
C ASP A 19 19.27 45.27 25.16
N ASP A 20 18.86 46.43 24.68
CA ASP A 20 17.67 47.20 25.15
C ASP A 20 16.35 46.48 25.01
N GLU A 21 16.27 45.45 24.13
CA GLU A 21 15.06 44.65 23.91
C GLU A 21 14.86 43.50 24.89
N LEU A 22 15.71 43.37 25.91
CA LEU A 22 15.62 42.30 26.90
C LEU A 22 14.62 42.60 28.00
N GLU A 23 13.42 42.06 27.90
CA GLU A 23 12.37 42.14 28.90
C GLU A 23 12.36 40.91 29.84
N GLY A 24 11.83 41.08 31.03
CA GLY A 24 11.53 40.00 31.95
C GLY A 24 11.98 40.25 33.39
N THR A 25 11.48 39.44 34.31
CA THR A 25 11.85 39.44 35.73
C THR A 25 12.95 38.42 35.98
N LEU A 26 13.88 38.79 36.87
CA LEU A 26 14.95 37.91 37.32
C LEU A 26 14.91 37.87 38.87
N SER A 27 14.73 36.71 39.44
CA SER A 27 14.82 36.48 40.88
C SER A 27 16.10 35.68 41.15
N LEU A 28 17.03 36.30 41.86
CA LEU A 28 18.34 35.73 42.15
C LEU A 28 18.54 35.73 43.65
N GLN A 29 18.99 34.62 44.20
CA GLN A 29 19.54 34.51 45.54
C GLN A 29 20.90 33.85 45.42
N LEU A 30 21.94 34.64 45.50
CA LEU A 30 23.31 34.19 45.26
C LEU A 30 24.19 34.61 46.44
N ASP A 31 25.05 33.73 46.85
CA ASP A 31 26.01 33.98 47.92
C ASP A 31 27.41 33.69 47.38
N ASN A 32 28.26 34.71 47.35
CA ASN A 32 29.66 34.64 46.94
C ASN A 32 29.91 34.03 45.53
N VAL A 33 29.17 34.47 44.52
CA VAL A 33 29.30 34.02 43.11
C VAL A 33 30.03 35.08 42.29
N ASP A 34 31.01 34.61 41.50
CA ASP A 34 31.76 35.43 40.55
C ASP A 34 30.85 36.00 39.45
N PHE A 35 31.01 37.28 39.08
CA PHE A 35 30.16 38.00 38.17
C PHE A 35 30.09 37.33 36.77
N ASP A 36 31.20 36.78 36.27
CA ASP A 36 31.26 36.02 35.04
C ASP A 36 30.35 34.77 35.08
N ARG A 37 30.40 34.01 36.19
CA ARG A 37 29.55 32.83 36.37
C ARG A 37 28.07 33.17 36.50
N LEU A 38 27.76 34.30 37.12
CA LEU A 38 26.39 34.81 37.22
C LEU A 38 25.83 35.13 35.85
N LEU A 39 26.56 35.90 35.03
CA LEU A 39 26.12 36.26 33.67
C LEU A 39 25.95 35.05 32.78
N ARG A 40 26.85 34.08 32.83
CA ARG A 40 26.72 32.81 32.09
C ARG A 40 25.47 32.01 32.51
N SER A 41 25.20 31.98 33.82
CA SER A 41 23.99 31.28 34.31
C SER A 41 22.70 31.97 33.88
N VAL A 42 22.66 33.29 33.93
CA VAL A 42 21.53 34.09 33.46
C VAL A 42 21.33 33.91 31.95
N ALA A 43 22.41 33.94 31.20
CA ALA A 43 22.36 33.70 29.75
C ALA A 43 21.80 32.31 29.44
N LYS A 44 22.24 31.28 30.12
CA LYS A 44 21.77 29.90 29.95
C LYS A 44 20.28 29.73 30.31
N ILE A 45 19.83 30.32 31.41
CA ILE A 45 18.44 30.22 31.90
C ILE A 45 17.47 30.98 30.96
N LYS A 46 17.91 32.08 30.42
CA LYS A 46 17.07 32.96 29.57
C LYS A 46 17.28 32.73 28.08
N GLY A 47 18.16 31.79 27.66
CA GLY A 47 18.45 31.52 26.26
C GLY A 47 19.12 32.68 25.53
N LEU A 48 19.96 33.42 26.25
CA LEU A 48 20.68 34.59 25.73
C LEU A 48 22.10 34.20 25.34
N SER A 49 22.68 34.92 24.39
CA SER A 49 24.10 34.85 24.05
C SER A 49 24.91 35.67 25.04
N PHE A 50 25.98 35.08 25.60
CA PHE A 50 26.94 35.70 26.48
C PHE A 50 28.32 35.71 25.81
N TYR A 51 28.93 36.87 25.81
CA TYR A 51 30.24 37.07 25.22
C TYR A 51 31.07 38.05 26.07
N GLN A 52 32.38 37.84 26.18
CA GLN A 52 33.29 38.68 26.89
C GLN A 52 34.50 39.06 26.04
N GLU A 53 34.73 40.33 25.86
CA GLU A 53 35.88 40.86 25.12
C GLU A 53 36.46 42.06 25.84
N ASN A 54 37.79 42.11 25.97
CA ASN A 54 38.54 43.24 26.51
C ASN A 54 37.97 43.86 27.82
N ASN A 55 37.54 43.01 28.78
CA ASN A 55 36.95 43.42 30.05
C ASN A 55 35.53 44.06 29.93
N ILE A 56 34.83 43.80 28.85
CA ILE A 56 33.42 44.15 28.64
C ILE A 56 32.62 42.86 28.47
N TYR A 57 31.52 42.74 29.21
CA TYR A 57 30.59 41.64 29.15
C TYR A 57 29.39 42.05 28.27
N TYR A 58 29.07 41.21 27.29
CA TYR A 58 27.93 41.40 26.39
C TYR A 58 26.86 40.35 26.67
N LEU A 59 25.59 40.78 26.78
CA LEU A 59 24.45 39.91 26.97
C LEU A 59 23.32 40.32 26.00
N GLY A 60 22.95 39.47 25.08
CA GLY A 60 21.95 39.78 24.06
C GLY A 60 21.24 38.56 23.47
N LYS A 61 20.31 38.78 22.56
CA LYS A 61 19.65 37.70 21.79
C LYS A 61 20.63 37.05 20.81
N PRO A 62 20.51 35.73 20.53
CA PRO A 62 21.45 35.00 19.64
C PRO A 62 21.60 35.59 18.23
N SER A 63 20.53 36.21 17.70
CA SER A 63 20.50 36.80 16.37
C SER A 63 21.27 38.10 16.20
N GLN A 64 21.65 38.76 17.29
CA GLN A 64 22.36 40.03 17.21
C GLN A 64 23.89 39.87 17.38
N HIS A 65 24.32 38.73 17.87
CA HIS A 65 25.74 38.46 18.08
C HIS A 65 26.55 38.43 16.79
N GLU A 66 25.95 37.93 15.71
CA GLU A 66 26.59 37.85 14.36
C GLU A 66 26.83 39.26 13.77
N GLN A 67 25.92 40.23 14.01
CA GLN A 67 26.02 41.57 13.45
C GLN A 67 27.09 42.45 14.17
N TYR A 68 27.42 42.20 15.43
CA TYR A 68 28.45 42.93 16.14
C TYR A 68 29.86 42.37 15.87
N ALA A 69 29.97 41.07 15.61
CA ALA A 69 31.24 40.46 15.21
C ALA A 69 31.70 40.95 13.81
N GLU A 70 30.75 41.22 12.88
CA GLU A 70 31.05 41.68 11.52
C GLU A 70 31.45 43.16 11.43
N LYS A 71 31.03 44.03 12.41
CA LYS A 71 31.36 45.46 12.42
C LYS A 71 32.69 45.81 13.07
N MET A 72 33.34 44.88 13.76
CA MET A 72 34.64 45.11 14.43
C MET A 72 35.85 44.54 13.67
N THR A 73 35.63 44.00 12.46
CA THR A 73 36.72 43.51 11.58
C THR A 73 37.06 44.52 10.50
N GLU A 74 37.40 45.78 10.86
CA GLU A 74 38.28 46.58 10.00
C GLU A 74 39.70 46.57 10.60
N PRO A 75 40.73 46.33 9.79
CA PRO A 75 42.03 45.94 10.29
C PRO A 75 42.85 47.14 10.73
N MET A 76 43.11 47.30 12.01
CA MET A 76 44.33 48.01 12.49
C MET A 76 45.46 47.01 12.54
N ALA A 77 46.37 47.16 11.58
CA ALA A 77 47.62 46.42 11.53
C ALA A 77 48.50 46.74 12.75
N ILE A 78 48.67 45.76 13.66
CA ILE A 78 49.86 45.67 14.52
C ILE A 78 50.27 44.21 14.60
N SER A 79 51.47 43.97 14.15
CA SER A 79 52.25 42.75 14.14
C SER A 79 52.32 42.04 15.50
N GLY A 80 51.87 40.80 15.53
CA GLY A 80 52.12 39.86 16.60
C GLY A 80 51.87 38.46 16.11
N GLU A 81 52.87 37.70 15.80
CA GLU A 81 52.89 36.32 15.36
C GLU A 81 52.08 35.43 16.33
N SER A 82 50.89 35.04 15.92
CA SER A 82 50.28 33.81 16.40
C SER A 82 50.31 32.84 15.21
N LEU A 83 51.12 31.82 15.30
CA LEU A 83 51.19 30.67 14.41
C LEU A 83 49.84 29.94 14.41
N SER A 84 48.85 30.44 13.68
CA SER A 84 47.83 29.59 13.09
C SER A 84 48.52 28.92 11.88
N SER A 85 48.93 27.67 12.07
CA SER A 85 49.36 26.84 10.96
C SER A 85 48.16 26.67 10.03
N GLU A 86 47.95 27.60 9.10
CA GLU A 86 47.08 27.41 7.97
C GLU A 86 47.64 26.21 7.18
N MET A 87 47.08 25.03 7.44
CA MET A 87 47.39 23.88 6.61
C MET A 87 46.98 24.26 5.19
N PRO A 88 47.85 24.06 4.20
CA PRO A 88 47.53 24.42 2.83
C PRO A 88 46.27 23.68 2.37
N LEU A 89 45.24 24.42 1.95
CA LEU A 89 44.03 23.87 1.41
C LEU A 89 44.33 23.12 0.11
N VAL A 90 43.94 21.85 0.05
CA VAL A 90 44.11 21.01 -1.13
C VAL A 90 42.78 20.95 -1.85
N SER A 91 42.74 21.39 -3.10
CA SER A 91 41.58 21.25 -3.96
C SER A 91 41.67 19.93 -4.72
N THR A 92 40.58 19.16 -4.70
CA THR A 92 40.51 17.88 -5.42
C THR A 92 39.13 17.65 -6.01
N THR A 93 39.12 16.99 -7.16
CA THR A 93 37.90 16.66 -7.90
C THR A 93 37.66 15.15 -7.80
N VAL A 94 36.45 14.74 -7.44
CA VAL A 94 36.05 13.34 -7.40
C VAL A 94 34.87 13.12 -8.31
N LYS A 95 35.04 12.25 -9.31
CA LYS A 95 33.97 11.85 -10.22
C LYS A 95 33.24 10.65 -9.64
N LEU A 96 31.91 10.74 -9.56
CA LEU A 96 31.03 9.67 -9.08
C LEU A 96 30.54 8.83 -10.27
N HIS A 97 30.39 7.52 -10.02
CA HIS A 97 30.00 6.56 -11.05
C HIS A 97 28.56 6.04 -10.82
N PHE A 98 28.14 5.88 -9.57
CA PHE A 98 26.86 5.29 -9.20
C PHE A 98 25.96 6.26 -8.41
N ALA A 99 26.52 6.99 -7.47
CA ALA A 99 25.79 7.93 -6.64
C ALA A 99 25.62 9.29 -7.35
N LYS A 100 24.58 10.04 -7.01
CA LYS A 100 24.40 11.42 -7.46
C LYS A 100 25.24 12.37 -6.61
N ALA A 101 25.91 13.32 -7.24
CA ALA A 101 26.74 14.29 -6.54
C ALA A 101 25.96 15.13 -5.52
N SER A 102 24.72 15.53 -5.84
CA SER A 102 23.83 16.26 -4.94
C SER A 102 23.48 15.48 -3.66
N ASP A 103 23.24 14.16 -3.77
CA ASP A 103 22.87 13.32 -2.64
C ASP A 103 24.07 13.04 -1.72
N VAL A 104 25.24 12.79 -2.33
CA VAL A 104 26.50 12.61 -1.59
C VAL A 104 26.90 13.89 -0.86
N MET A 105 26.79 15.05 -1.52
CA MET A 105 27.05 16.33 -0.87
C MET A 105 26.14 16.55 0.35
N LYS A 106 24.84 16.33 0.21
CA LYS A 106 23.89 16.43 1.33
C LYS A 106 24.30 15.52 2.47
N SER A 107 24.65 14.27 2.20
CA SER A 107 25.09 13.31 3.23
C SER A 107 26.34 13.74 3.95
N LEU A 108 27.25 14.45 3.29
CA LEU A 108 28.50 14.96 3.86
C LEU A 108 28.31 16.24 4.68
N THR A 109 27.28 17.06 4.35
CA THR A 109 27.05 18.38 4.98
C THR A 109 25.97 18.38 6.06
N THR A 110 25.02 17.44 6.04
CA THR A 110 23.82 17.46 6.93
C THR A 110 24.04 16.73 8.27
N GLY A 111 25.17 16.11 8.53
CA GLY A 111 25.46 15.40 9.81
C GLY A 111 25.96 16.31 10.93
N SER A 112 25.65 15.96 12.19
CA SER A 112 26.04 16.69 13.42
C SER A 112 27.55 16.78 13.70
N GLY A 113 28.37 16.51 12.74
CA GLY A 113 29.80 16.69 12.73
C GLY A 113 30.21 16.94 11.29
N SER A 114 30.36 18.20 10.90
CA SER A 114 30.92 18.55 9.59
C SER A 114 32.25 17.80 9.43
N LEU A 115 32.32 16.92 8.42
CA LEU A 115 33.58 16.25 8.05
C LEU A 115 34.56 17.24 7.40
N LEU A 116 34.06 18.42 7.08
CA LEU A 116 34.83 19.54 6.56
C LEU A 116 35.48 20.32 7.73
N SER A 117 36.69 20.80 7.51
CA SER A 117 37.31 21.78 8.39
C SER A 117 36.52 23.10 8.37
N PRO A 118 36.74 24.03 9.34
CA PRO A 118 36.09 25.34 9.34
C PRO A 118 36.33 26.15 8.05
N SER A 119 37.42 25.87 7.34
CA SER A 119 37.79 26.52 6.08
C SER A 119 37.48 25.64 4.85
N GLY A 120 36.93 24.44 5.05
CA GLY A 120 36.65 23.47 3.99
C GLY A 120 35.38 23.81 3.23
N THR A 121 35.41 23.64 1.91
CA THR A 121 34.24 23.80 1.03
C THR A 121 34.05 22.58 0.15
N ILE A 122 32.78 22.23 -0.09
CA ILE A 122 32.41 21.19 -1.04
C ILE A 122 31.32 21.73 -1.98
N THR A 123 31.53 21.55 -3.27
CA THR A 123 30.59 21.91 -4.33
C THR A 123 30.38 20.74 -5.27
N PHE A 124 29.30 20.73 -6.02
CA PHE A 124 28.99 19.68 -6.97
C PHE A 124 28.55 20.24 -8.32
N ASP A 125 28.84 19.46 -9.37
CA ASP A 125 28.28 19.69 -10.71
C ASP A 125 27.42 18.49 -11.12
N ASP A 126 26.10 18.69 -11.14
CA ASP A 126 25.15 17.63 -11.52
C ASP A 126 25.31 17.19 -12.98
N ARG A 127 25.76 18.05 -13.85
CA ARG A 127 25.92 17.74 -15.28
C ARG A 127 27.04 16.73 -15.55
N SER A 128 28.16 16.86 -14.83
CA SER A 128 29.30 15.95 -14.96
C SER A 128 29.36 14.90 -13.85
N ASN A 129 28.44 14.98 -12.85
CA ASN A 129 28.38 14.12 -11.68
C ASN A 129 29.70 14.11 -10.88
N VAL A 130 30.22 15.30 -10.62
CA VAL A 130 31.54 15.54 -10.01
C VAL A 130 31.36 16.32 -8.72
N LEU A 131 32.15 15.96 -7.70
CA LEU A 131 32.33 16.71 -6.46
C LEU A 131 33.67 17.44 -6.50
N LEU A 132 33.65 18.73 -6.22
CA LEU A 132 34.85 19.55 -5.98
C LEU A 132 34.98 19.76 -4.49
N ILE A 133 36.07 19.31 -3.91
CA ILE A 133 36.37 19.37 -2.48
C ILE A 133 37.62 20.22 -2.28
N GLN A 134 37.53 21.20 -1.45
CA GLN A 134 38.65 22.04 -1.03
C GLN A 134 38.73 22.05 0.49
N ASP A 135 39.78 21.43 1.02
CA ASP A 135 39.94 21.27 2.47
C ASP A 135 41.39 20.91 2.79
N ASP A 136 41.69 20.71 4.08
CA ASP A 136 42.98 20.22 4.50
C ASP A 136 43.27 18.79 3.97
N ALA A 137 44.54 18.41 3.84
CA ALA A 137 44.94 17.13 3.28
C ALA A 137 44.39 15.90 4.04
N ARG A 138 44.15 16.00 5.34
CA ARG A 138 43.58 14.91 6.17
C ARG A 138 42.11 14.78 5.94
N SER A 139 41.37 15.88 5.97
CA SER A 139 39.92 15.93 5.70
C SER A 139 39.61 15.42 4.29
N VAL A 140 40.35 15.90 3.27
CA VAL A 140 40.21 15.42 1.88
C VAL A 140 40.41 13.91 1.78
N LYS A 141 41.40 13.34 2.45
CA LYS A 141 41.65 11.89 2.43
C LYS A 141 40.50 11.10 3.08
N ASN A 142 39.95 11.60 4.19
CA ASN A 142 38.83 10.96 4.88
C ASN A 142 37.54 11.06 4.06
N ILE A 143 37.28 12.24 3.49
CA ILE A 143 36.12 12.48 2.62
C ILE A 143 36.19 11.58 1.38
N LYS A 144 37.36 11.45 0.73
CA LYS A 144 37.55 10.51 -0.40
C LYS A 144 37.26 9.07 -0.03
N LYS A 145 37.68 8.60 1.15
CA LYS A 145 37.36 7.25 1.61
C LYS A 145 35.85 7.06 1.80
N LEU A 146 35.18 8.06 2.40
CA LEU A 146 33.74 8.00 2.60
C LEU A 146 32.98 8.06 1.28
N ILE A 147 33.40 8.90 0.33
CA ILE A 147 32.84 8.94 -1.02
C ILE A 147 32.96 7.58 -1.71
N ALA A 148 34.12 6.90 -1.62
CA ALA A 148 34.31 5.58 -2.19
C ALA A 148 33.40 4.51 -1.55
N GLU A 149 33.03 4.67 -0.27
CA GLU A 149 32.03 3.83 0.39
C GLU A 149 30.59 4.12 -0.06
N LEU A 150 30.29 5.39 -0.38
CA LEU A 150 28.96 5.83 -0.84
C LEU A 150 28.75 5.58 -2.33
N ASP A 151 29.81 5.63 -3.15
CA ASP A 151 29.73 5.44 -4.61
C ASP A 151 29.78 3.95 -5.02
N LYS A 152 28.87 3.17 -4.44
CA LYS A 152 28.69 1.74 -4.77
C LYS A 152 27.45 1.55 -5.65
N PRO A 153 27.45 0.54 -6.54
CA PRO A 153 26.27 0.22 -7.33
C PRO A 153 25.10 -0.17 -6.43
N ILE A 154 23.93 0.39 -6.71
CA ILE A 154 22.69 0.03 -6.01
C ILE A 154 22.16 -1.26 -6.62
N GLU A 155 21.90 -2.24 -5.78
CA GLU A 155 21.32 -3.51 -6.19
C GLU A 155 19.89 -3.32 -6.68
N GLN A 156 19.53 -4.05 -7.73
CA GLN A 156 18.19 -4.09 -8.31
C GLN A 156 17.52 -5.39 -7.94
N ILE A 157 16.20 -5.32 -7.72
CA ILE A 157 15.38 -6.44 -7.30
C ILE A 157 14.17 -6.54 -8.21
N VAL A 158 13.92 -7.73 -8.72
CA VAL A 158 12.65 -8.10 -9.36
C VAL A 158 11.75 -8.69 -8.29
N ILE A 159 10.55 -8.17 -8.18
CA ILE A 159 9.53 -8.72 -7.30
C ILE A 159 8.39 -9.25 -8.16
N GLU A 160 8.06 -10.52 -7.99
CA GLU A 160 6.91 -11.18 -8.58
C GLU A 160 5.91 -11.50 -7.47
N ALA A 161 4.71 -10.92 -7.55
CA ALA A 161 3.59 -11.38 -6.75
C ALA A 161 2.75 -12.34 -7.58
N ARG A 162 2.13 -13.35 -6.94
CA ARG A 162 1.19 -14.27 -7.56
C ARG A 162 -0.05 -14.36 -6.71
N ILE A 163 -1.16 -14.01 -7.29
CA ILE A 163 -2.48 -14.05 -6.66
C ILE A 163 -3.24 -15.19 -7.32
N VAL A 164 -3.68 -16.15 -6.54
CA VAL A 164 -4.47 -17.30 -7.00
C VAL A 164 -5.82 -17.23 -6.33
N THR A 165 -6.87 -17.10 -7.12
CA THR A 165 -8.27 -17.12 -6.66
C THR A 165 -8.95 -18.32 -7.26
N ILE A 166 -9.49 -19.21 -6.45
CA ILE A 166 -10.26 -20.38 -6.85
C ILE A 166 -11.68 -20.19 -6.33
N THR A 167 -12.66 -20.33 -7.20
CA THR A 167 -14.07 -20.29 -6.84
C THR A 167 -14.75 -21.54 -7.39
N ASP A 168 -15.24 -22.37 -6.47
CA ASP A 168 -16.02 -23.56 -6.79
C ASP A 168 -17.47 -23.32 -6.36
N GLU A 169 -18.40 -23.42 -7.28
CA GLU A 169 -19.82 -23.31 -7.01
C GLU A 169 -20.53 -24.53 -7.51
N SER A 170 -21.25 -25.22 -6.64
CA SER A 170 -22.15 -26.30 -7.00
C SER A 170 -23.57 -26.04 -6.52
N LEU A 171 -24.52 -26.29 -7.40
CA LEU A 171 -25.94 -26.14 -7.15
C LEU A 171 -26.64 -27.46 -7.52
N LYS A 172 -27.34 -28.06 -6.54
CA LYS A 172 -28.18 -29.24 -6.73
C LYS A 172 -29.58 -28.91 -6.33
N GLU A 173 -30.50 -29.03 -7.26
CA GLU A 173 -31.93 -28.81 -7.00
C GLU A 173 -32.73 -30.03 -7.49
N LEU A 174 -33.63 -30.50 -6.66
CA LEU A 174 -34.63 -31.51 -7.00
C LEU A 174 -35.99 -30.91 -6.70
N GLY A 175 -36.79 -30.76 -7.75
CA GLY A 175 -38.11 -30.17 -7.67
C GLY A 175 -39.20 -31.09 -8.14
N VAL A 176 -40.43 -30.79 -7.74
CA VAL A 176 -41.62 -31.54 -8.16
C VAL A 176 -42.78 -30.58 -8.44
N ARG A 177 -43.50 -30.86 -9.51
CA ARG A 177 -44.77 -30.21 -9.81
C ARG A 177 -45.83 -31.26 -10.05
N TRP A 178 -47.01 -31.08 -9.55
CA TRP A 178 -48.13 -31.94 -9.91
C TRP A 178 -49.45 -31.24 -9.75
N GLY A 179 -50.46 -31.71 -10.46
CA GLY A 179 -51.78 -31.17 -10.46
C GLY A 179 -52.79 -32.07 -11.15
N ILE A 180 -54.05 -31.74 -11.01
CA ILE A 180 -55.17 -32.45 -11.67
C ILE A 180 -55.62 -31.57 -12.81
N PHE A 181 -55.48 -32.08 -14.05
CA PHE A 181 -55.78 -31.37 -15.29
C PHE A 181 -56.95 -31.99 -16.05
N ASN A 182 -57.64 -31.16 -16.80
CA ASN A 182 -58.62 -31.68 -17.80
C ASN A 182 -57.88 -32.18 -19.03
N PRO A 183 -58.18 -33.35 -19.57
CA PRO A 183 -57.54 -33.83 -20.78
C PRO A 183 -57.90 -32.93 -21.95
N THR A 184 -56.90 -32.51 -22.71
CA THR A 184 -57.04 -31.85 -24.03
C THR A 184 -56.70 -32.85 -25.14
N GLU A 185 -57.21 -32.62 -26.36
CA GLU A 185 -56.94 -33.53 -27.49
C GLU A 185 -55.45 -33.62 -27.84
N ALA A 186 -54.65 -32.60 -27.48
CA ALA A 186 -53.21 -32.53 -27.70
C ALA A 186 -52.37 -33.12 -26.54
N ALA A 187 -52.99 -33.60 -25.47
CA ALA A 187 -52.24 -34.10 -24.32
C ALA A 187 -51.56 -35.45 -24.61
N HIS A 188 -50.25 -35.50 -24.44
CA HIS A 188 -49.45 -36.70 -24.59
C HIS A 188 -49.18 -37.34 -23.21
N ARG A 189 -49.01 -38.65 -23.19
CA ARG A 189 -48.93 -39.42 -21.94
C ARG A 189 -47.54 -39.33 -21.27
N VAL A 190 -46.50 -39.09 -22.03
CA VAL A 190 -45.11 -38.97 -21.51
C VAL A 190 -44.38 -37.95 -22.35
N SER A 191 -43.82 -36.95 -21.69
CA SER A 191 -43.00 -35.94 -22.31
C SER A 191 -41.99 -35.37 -21.32
N GLY A 192 -41.06 -34.58 -21.77
CA GLY A 192 -40.04 -33.95 -20.93
C GLY A 192 -40.59 -32.95 -19.91
N SER A 193 -41.76 -32.34 -20.19
CA SER A 193 -42.38 -31.40 -19.25
C SER A 193 -43.91 -31.40 -19.41
N LEU A 194 -44.64 -30.84 -18.42
CA LEU A 194 -46.08 -30.65 -18.50
C LEU A 194 -46.48 -29.73 -19.67
N ASP A 195 -45.69 -28.69 -19.90
CA ASP A 195 -45.90 -27.77 -21.03
C ASP A 195 -45.83 -28.50 -22.38
N ALA A 196 -44.85 -29.40 -22.53
CA ALA A 196 -44.67 -30.22 -23.72
C ALA A 196 -45.78 -31.27 -23.89
N ASN A 197 -46.46 -31.64 -22.81
CA ASN A 197 -47.66 -32.51 -22.87
C ASN A 197 -48.92 -31.78 -23.33
N GLY A 198 -48.85 -30.51 -23.70
CA GLY A 198 -49.96 -29.75 -24.29
C GLY A 198 -50.89 -29.09 -23.27
N PHE A 199 -50.46 -28.98 -22.01
CA PHE A 199 -51.21 -28.23 -20.99
C PHE A 199 -50.92 -26.74 -21.09
N SER A 200 -51.91 -25.92 -21.34
CA SER A 200 -51.80 -24.45 -21.30
C SER A 200 -52.17 -23.91 -19.91
N ASN A 201 -51.54 -22.76 -19.52
CA ASN A 201 -51.78 -22.10 -18.23
C ASN A 201 -51.55 -23.00 -17.01
N ILE A 202 -50.46 -23.73 -17.02
CA ILE A 202 -50.11 -24.73 -15.99
C ILE A 202 -50.02 -24.12 -14.60
N SER A 203 -49.44 -22.95 -14.46
CA SER A 203 -49.23 -22.31 -13.17
C SER A 203 -50.47 -22.08 -12.33
N ASN A 204 -51.64 -21.93 -12.99
CA ASN A 204 -52.93 -21.70 -12.32
C ASN A 204 -53.64 -22.99 -11.92
N ASN A 205 -53.22 -24.14 -12.46
CA ASN A 205 -53.89 -25.45 -12.27
C ASN A 205 -53.06 -26.43 -11.44
N LEU A 206 -51.89 -26.02 -10.95
CA LEU A 206 -51.03 -26.88 -10.15
C LEU A 206 -51.54 -26.97 -8.69
N ASN A 207 -51.58 -28.18 -8.16
CA ASN A 207 -51.85 -28.43 -6.73
C ASN A 207 -50.57 -28.28 -5.90
N VAL A 208 -49.43 -28.62 -6.50
CA VAL A 208 -48.11 -28.45 -5.91
C VAL A 208 -47.15 -27.94 -6.96
N ASN A 209 -46.45 -26.87 -6.66
CA ASN A 209 -45.47 -26.27 -7.56
C ASN A 209 -44.14 -25.97 -6.85
N PHE A 210 -43.31 -26.97 -6.78
CA PHE A 210 -41.94 -26.90 -6.27
C PHE A 210 -40.92 -27.14 -7.39
N ALA A 211 -41.07 -26.45 -8.52
CA ALA A 211 -40.08 -26.53 -9.60
C ALA A 211 -38.70 -26.02 -9.17
N THR A 212 -37.67 -26.41 -9.89
CA THR A 212 -36.33 -25.82 -9.72
C THR A 212 -36.36 -24.31 -9.99
N THR A 213 -35.56 -23.56 -9.29
CA THR A 213 -35.51 -22.08 -9.37
C THR A 213 -34.96 -21.60 -10.71
N VAL A 214 -34.12 -22.43 -11.33
CA VAL A 214 -33.49 -22.19 -12.64
C VAL A 214 -33.99 -23.25 -13.60
N THR A 215 -33.84 -23.00 -14.90
CA THR A 215 -34.16 -23.99 -15.94
C THR A 215 -33.54 -25.35 -15.61
N PRO A 216 -34.33 -26.41 -15.45
CA PRO A 216 -33.82 -27.72 -15.06
C PRO A 216 -32.90 -28.31 -16.14
N ALA A 217 -31.89 -29.06 -15.73
CA ALA A 217 -31.05 -29.83 -16.64
C ALA A 217 -31.82 -31.05 -17.23
N GLY A 218 -32.82 -31.55 -16.49
CA GLY A 218 -33.70 -32.59 -16.93
C GLY A 218 -35.05 -32.51 -16.24
N SER A 219 -36.13 -32.87 -16.98
CA SER A 219 -37.46 -33.04 -16.44
C SER A 219 -38.11 -34.29 -16.98
N LEU A 220 -38.96 -34.90 -16.17
CA LEU A 220 -39.73 -36.06 -16.53
C LEU A 220 -41.17 -35.85 -16.07
N ALA A 221 -42.08 -35.76 -17.02
CA ALA A 221 -43.52 -35.67 -16.75
C ALA A 221 -44.18 -37.02 -17.00
N LEU A 222 -44.94 -37.48 -15.99
CA LEU A 222 -45.64 -38.76 -16.00
C LEU A 222 -47.11 -38.56 -15.66
N GLN A 223 -47.99 -39.20 -16.43
CA GLN A 223 -49.39 -39.34 -16.06
C GLN A 223 -49.56 -40.45 -15.03
N VAL A 224 -49.90 -40.07 -13.81
CA VAL A 224 -49.96 -40.99 -12.67
C VAL A 224 -51.30 -41.67 -12.54
N ALA A 225 -52.39 -40.91 -12.74
CA ALA A 225 -53.75 -41.46 -12.56
C ALA A 225 -54.81 -40.65 -13.36
N LYS A 226 -55.98 -41.27 -13.57
CA LYS A 226 -57.16 -40.60 -14.10
C LYS A 226 -58.25 -40.66 -13.05
N ILE A 227 -58.71 -39.52 -12.56
CA ILE A 227 -59.70 -39.37 -11.46
C ILE A 227 -60.90 -38.58 -12.00
N ASN A 228 -62.06 -39.19 -12.09
CA ASN A 228 -63.31 -38.57 -12.57
C ASN A 228 -63.16 -37.79 -13.90
N GLY A 229 -62.48 -38.41 -14.88
CA GLY A 229 -62.27 -37.77 -16.17
C GLY A 229 -61.13 -36.76 -16.25
N ARG A 230 -60.51 -36.40 -15.14
CA ARG A 230 -59.34 -35.53 -15.02
C ARG A 230 -58.06 -36.34 -14.91
N LEU A 231 -56.96 -35.82 -15.41
CA LEU A 231 -55.66 -36.45 -15.38
C LEU A 231 -54.87 -35.90 -14.19
N LEU A 232 -54.26 -36.80 -13.43
CA LEU A 232 -53.25 -36.45 -12.43
C LEU A 232 -51.89 -36.65 -13.06
N ASP A 233 -51.21 -35.54 -13.28
CA ASP A 233 -49.86 -35.51 -13.86
C ASP A 233 -48.82 -35.04 -12.85
N LEU A 234 -47.65 -35.67 -12.92
CA LEU A 234 -46.50 -35.40 -12.08
C LEU A 234 -45.32 -35.06 -12.95
N GLU A 235 -44.65 -33.95 -12.68
CA GLU A 235 -43.37 -33.62 -13.30
C GLU A 235 -42.27 -33.55 -12.21
N LEU A 236 -41.21 -34.30 -12.44
CA LEU A 236 -39.99 -34.27 -11.68
C LEU A 236 -38.97 -33.42 -12.42
N THR A 237 -38.35 -32.44 -11.75
CA THR A 237 -37.31 -31.59 -12.30
C THR A 237 -36.05 -31.76 -11.50
N ALA A 238 -34.91 -31.86 -12.18
CA ALA A 238 -33.59 -31.99 -11.55
C ALA A 238 -32.58 -31.06 -12.19
N LEU A 239 -31.77 -30.41 -11.38
CA LEU A 239 -30.68 -29.58 -11.80
C LEU A 239 -29.46 -29.91 -10.97
N GLU A 240 -28.36 -30.20 -11.62
CA GLU A 240 -27.01 -30.22 -11.04
C GLU A 240 -26.11 -29.35 -11.91
N ARG A 241 -25.48 -28.34 -11.30
CA ARG A 241 -24.57 -27.42 -11.97
C ARG A 241 -23.32 -27.29 -11.13
N GLU A 242 -22.17 -27.42 -11.77
CA GLU A 242 -20.87 -27.17 -11.19
C GLU A 242 -20.18 -26.08 -12.03
N ASN A 243 -19.59 -25.10 -11.36
CA ASN A 243 -18.85 -24.02 -11.96
C ASN A 243 -17.57 -23.78 -11.18
N ASN A 244 -16.45 -24.08 -11.82
CA ASN A 244 -15.12 -23.92 -11.23
C ASN A 244 -14.40 -22.81 -11.99
N VAL A 245 -13.95 -21.78 -11.30
CA VAL A 245 -13.20 -20.65 -11.85
C VAL A 245 -11.89 -20.52 -11.13
N GLU A 246 -10.80 -20.54 -11.86
CA GLU A 246 -9.46 -20.29 -11.37
C GLU A 246 -8.91 -19.04 -12.05
N ILE A 247 -8.49 -18.06 -11.24
CA ILE A 247 -7.89 -16.81 -11.72
C ILE A 247 -6.49 -16.72 -11.13
N ILE A 248 -5.48 -16.64 -12.02
CA ILE A 248 -4.09 -16.43 -11.63
C ILE A 248 -3.64 -15.10 -12.19
N ALA A 249 -3.25 -14.17 -11.28
CA ALA A 249 -2.66 -12.89 -11.63
C ALA A 249 -1.23 -12.84 -11.13
N SER A 250 -0.28 -12.42 -11.97
CA SER A 250 1.14 -12.39 -11.64
C SER A 250 1.76 -11.05 -12.03
N PRO A 251 1.51 -9.96 -11.26
CA PRO A 251 2.18 -8.70 -11.48
C PRO A 251 3.67 -8.83 -11.13
N ARG A 252 4.52 -8.18 -11.93
CA ARG A 252 5.97 -8.16 -11.76
C ARG A 252 6.48 -6.75 -11.92
N LEU A 253 7.44 -6.36 -11.10
CA LEU A 253 8.13 -5.09 -11.24
C LEU A 253 9.60 -5.21 -10.86
N LEU A 254 10.38 -4.27 -11.38
CA LEU A 254 11.79 -4.09 -11.07
C LEU A 254 11.96 -2.76 -10.33
N THR A 255 12.64 -2.79 -9.21
CA THR A 255 13.02 -1.59 -8.47
C THR A 255 14.44 -1.70 -7.92
N THR A 256 14.95 -0.61 -7.36
CA THR A 256 16.22 -0.58 -6.65
C THR A 256 16.00 -0.70 -5.14
N ASN A 257 17.04 -1.13 -4.44
CA ASN A 257 17.03 -1.21 -2.98
C ASN A 257 16.56 0.09 -2.33
N LYS A 258 15.62 0.03 -1.38
CA LYS A 258 15.01 1.16 -0.64
C LYS A 258 14.21 2.15 -1.49
N LYS A 259 13.78 1.76 -2.70
CA LYS A 259 12.91 2.58 -3.55
C LYS A 259 11.55 1.92 -3.70
N SER A 260 10.50 2.67 -3.39
CA SER A 260 9.12 2.24 -3.66
C SER A 260 8.88 2.24 -5.16
N ALA A 261 8.19 1.20 -5.62
CA ALA A 261 7.72 1.07 -6.98
C ALA A 261 6.32 0.47 -6.99
N SER A 262 5.53 0.85 -7.98
CA SER A 262 4.17 0.35 -8.14
C SER A 262 3.85 0.02 -9.58
N ILE A 263 3.04 -1.00 -9.77
CA ILE A 263 2.42 -1.34 -11.04
C ILE A 263 0.92 -1.50 -10.82
N LYS A 264 0.11 -0.87 -11.66
CA LYS A 264 -1.35 -0.95 -11.62
C LYS A 264 -1.87 -1.25 -13.01
N GLN A 265 -2.85 -2.15 -13.13
CA GLN A 265 -3.54 -2.50 -14.37
C GLN A 265 -5.01 -2.73 -14.08
N GLY A 266 -5.89 -2.08 -14.83
CA GLY A 266 -7.33 -2.25 -14.66
C GLY A 266 -8.13 -1.16 -15.33
N THR A 267 -9.32 -0.89 -14.80
CA THR A 267 -10.28 0.10 -15.30
C THR A 267 -10.69 1.06 -14.18
N GLU A 268 -11.04 2.27 -14.56
CA GLU A 268 -11.67 3.23 -13.67
C GLU A 268 -13.19 3.23 -13.94
N ILE A 269 -13.97 3.15 -12.88
CA ILE A 269 -15.43 3.13 -12.94
C ILE A 269 -15.95 4.51 -12.54
N PRO A 270 -16.70 5.20 -13.43
CA PRO A 270 -17.29 6.49 -13.09
C PRO A 270 -18.52 6.33 -12.18
N TYR A 271 -18.59 7.11 -11.13
CA TYR A 271 -19.73 7.25 -10.23
C TYR A 271 -20.25 8.67 -10.27
N VAL A 272 -21.55 8.81 -10.46
CA VAL A 272 -22.20 10.13 -10.41
C VAL A 272 -22.54 10.46 -8.95
N VAL A 273 -21.93 11.51 -8.42
CA VAL A 273 -22.22 12.03 -7.08
C VAL A 273 -23.02 13.33 -7.22
N THR A 274 -24.22 13.35 -6.62
CA THR A 274 -25.08 14.52 -6.60
C THR A 274 -24.86 15.28 -5.30
N ASN A 275 -24.35 16.50 -5.38
CA ASN A 275 -24.19 17.38 -4.22
C ASN A 275 -25.52 18.03 -3.87
N GLY A 276 -26.07 17.67 -2.70
CA GLY A 276 -27.44 17.90 -2.26
C GLY A 276 -27.93 19.34 -2.06
N LYS A 277 -27.28 20.38 -2.56
CA LYS A 277 -27.77 21.77 -2.46
C LYS A 277 -28.06 22.49 -3.78
N ASN A 278 -27.49 22.03 -4.88
CA ASN A 278 -27.65 22.73 -6.19
C ASN A 278 -27.84 21.79 -7.37
N ASP A 279 -28.23 20.54 -7.15
CA ASP A 279 -28.43 19.51 -8.22
C ASP A 279 -27.22 19.39 -9.20
N THR A 280 -26.03 19.80 -8.73
CA THR A 280 -24.81 19.72 -9.52
C THR A 280 -24.28 18.29 -9.44
N GLN A 281 -24.32 17.61 -10.57
CA GLN A 281 -23.74 16.25 -10.70
C GLN A 281 -22.24 16.38 -10.93
N SER A 282 -21.44 15.70 -10.11
CA SER A 282 -20.02 15.49 -10.34
C SER A 282 -19.75 13.99 -10.59
N VAL A 283 -18.75 13.71 -11.41
CA VAL A 283 -18.32 12.32 -11.69
C VAL A 283 -17.06 12.06 -10.89
N GLU A 284 -17.12 11.08 -10.00
CA GLU A 284 -15.95 10.53 -9.32
C GLU A 284 -15.54 9.21 -9.97
N PHE A 285 -14.24 9.01 -10.15
CA PHE A 285 -13.70 7.76 -10.67
C PHE A 285 -13.18 6.90 -9.51
N ARG A 286 -13.49 5.61 -9.57
CA ARG A 286 -13.00 4.59 -8.63
C ARG A 286 -12.21 3.54 -9.38
N GLU A 287 -11.01 3.26 -8.91
CA GLU A 287 -10.12 2.29 -9.52
C GLU A 287 -10.56 0.85 -9.21
N ALA A 288 -10.78 0.06 -10.26
CA ALA A 288 -10.91 -1.40 -10.20
C ALA A 288 -9.67 -2.00 -10.86
N VAL A 289 -8.59 -2.17 -10.08
CA VAL A 289 -7.26 -2.48 -10.61
C VAL A 289 -6.60 -3.64 -9.87
N LEU A 290 -5.80 -4.40 -10.62
CA LEU A 290 -4.74 -5.24 -10.10
C LEU A 290 -3.54 -4.33 -9.79
N GLY A 291 -3.08 -4.28 -8.56
CA GLY A 291 -1.99 -3.43 -8.11
C GLY A 291 -0.96 -4.21 -7.30
N LEU A 292 0.30 -3.87 -7.51
CA LEU A 292 1.42 -4.27 -6.65
C LEU A 292 2.23 -3.02 -6.36
N GLU A 293 2.33 -2.66 -5.10
CA GLU A 293 3.25 -1.64 -4.61
C GLU A 293 4.22 -2.29 -3.63
N VAL A 294 5.51 -2.02 -3.77
CA VAL A 294 6.53 -2.65 -2.96
C VAL A 294 7.72 -1.74 -2.72
N THR A 295 8.23 -1.79 -1.49
CA THR A 295 9.49 -1.17 -1.09
C THR A 295 10.41 -2.25 -0.54
N PRO A 296 11.42 -2.69 -1.31
CA PRO A 296 12.37 -3.70 -0.85
C PRO A 296 13.51 -3.09 -0.05
N HIS A 297 14.00 -3.84 0.92
CA HIS A 297 15.23 -3.55 1.67
C HIS A 297 16.11 -4.79 1.74
N ILE A 298 17.27 -4.76 1.08
CA ILE A 298 18.23 -5.87 1.09
C ILE A 298 19.11 -5.77 2.32
N SER A 299 19.20 -6.85 3.09
CA SER A 299 20.13 -7.02 4.21
C SER A 299 21.46 -7.60 3.73
N LYS A 300 22.51 -7.52 4.59
CA LYS A 300 23.84 -8.06 4.28
C LYS A 300 23.87 -9.56 3.95
N ASP A 301 22.93 -10.32 4.47
CA ASP A 301 22.87 -11.78 4.30
C ASP A 301 21.98 -12.22 3.13
N ASN A 302 21.74 -11.35 2.14
CA ASN A 302 20.83 -11.59 1.02
C ASN A 302 19.37 -11.89 1.45
N ASN A 303 19.01 -11.56 2.69
CA ASN A 303 17.63 -11.52 3.13
C ASN A 303 17.01 -10.19 2.68
N ILE A 304 15.81 -10.27 2.17
CA ILE A 304 15.09 -9.13 1.62
C ILE A 304 13.87 -8.88 2.48
N LEU A 305 13.82 -7.72 3.11
CA LEU A 305 12.60 -7.23 3.75
C LEU A 305 11.76 -6.53 2.69
N LEU A 306 10.51 -6.92 2.57
CA LEU A 306 9.56 -6.39 1.60
C LEU A 306 8.39 -5.74 2.34
N ASP A 307 8.18 -4.45 2.14
CA ASP A 307 6.94 -3.78 2.47
C ASP A 307 6.04 -3.85 1.23
N LEU A 308 4.91 -4.55 1.33
CA LEU A 308 4.07 -4.93 0.21
C LEU A 308 2.63 -4.48 0.40
N LEU A 309 2.09 -3.88 -0.63
CA LEU A 309 0.66 -3.68 -0.83
C LEU A 309 0.26 -4.37 -2.13
N VAL A 310 -0.49 -5.45 -2.02
CA VAL A 310 -1.02 -6.20 -3.16
C VAL A 310 -2.53 -6.04 -3.16
N SER A 311 -3.09 -5.59 -4.27
CA SER A 311 -4.53 -5.40 -4.44
C SER A 311 -5.01 -6.01 -5.74
N GLN A 312 -6.15 -6.69 -5.67
CA GLN A 312 -6.89 -7.19 -6.83
C GLN A 312 -8.34 -6.74 -6.70
N ASN A 313 -8.65 -5.62 -7.32
CA ASN A 313 -9.99 -5.07 -7.33
C ASN A 313 -10.61 -5.34 -8.70
N SER A 314 -11.82 -5.91 -8.72
CA SER A 314 -12.54 -6.22 -9.96
C SER A 314 -13.93 -5.61 -9.95
N PRO A 315 -14.48 -5.24 -11.12
CA PRO A 315 -15.89 -4.87 -11.20
C PRO A 315 -16.77 -6.01 -10.73
N GLY A 316 -17.62 -5.74 -9.77
CA GLY A 316 -18.61 -6.69 -9.26
C GLY A 316 -19.97 -6.55 -9.93
N ASN A 317 -21.02 -6.92 -9.22
CA ASN A 317 -22.38 -6.90 -9.72
C ASN A 317 -22.92 -5.47 -9.84
N ARG A 318 -23.85 -5.26 -10.78
CA ARG A 318 -24.62 -4.03 -10.87
C ARG A 318 -25.68 -4.01 -9.76
N VAL A 319 -25.70 -2.92 -9.01
CA VAL A 319 -26.66 -2.69 -7.92
C VAL A 319 -27.55 -1.52 -8.30
N ALA A 320 -28.85 -1.69 -8.24
CA ALA A 320 -29.78 -0.58 -8.47
C ALA A 320 -29.73 0.41 -7.30
N TYR A 321 -29.46 1.67 -7.62
CA TYR A 321 -29.48 2.78 -6.68
C TYR A 321 -30.42 3.89 -7.19
N GLY A 322 -31.65 3.94 -6.65
CA GLY A 322 -32.69 4.82 -7.17
C GLY A 322 -33.11 4.45 -8.61
N GLN A 323 -32.96 5.39 -9.55
CA GLN A 323 -33.21 5.15 -10.98
C GLN A 323 -31.94 4.78 -11.75
N ASN A 324 -30.77 4.74 -11.11
CA ASN A 324 -29.48 4.44 -11.74
C ASN A 324 -28.97 3.07 -11.32
N GLU A 325 -28.20 2.42 -12.19
CA GLU A 325 -27.41 1.24 -11.85
C GLU A 325 -25.98 1.64 -11.52
N VAL A 326 -25.45 1.14 -10.41
CA VAL A 326 -24.08 1.35 -9.97
C VAL A 326 -23.35 0.01 -9.95
N VAL A 327 -22.13 -0.02 -10.45
CA VAL A 327 -21.28 -1.21 -10.42
C VAL A 327 -20.58 -1.28 -9.07
N SER A 328 -20.72 -2.39 -8.34
CA SER A 328 -19.93 -2.63 -7.12
C SER A 328 -18.47 -2.94 -7.48
N ILE A 329 -17.55 -2.74 -6.55
CA ILE A 329 -16.15 -3.15 -6.72
C ILE A 329 -15.86 -4.23 -5.68
N ASP A 330 -15.52 -5.41 -6.15
CA ASP A 330 -15.02 -6.50 -5.32
C ASP A 330 -13.55 -6.24 -4.99
N LYS A 331 -13.27 -5.99 -3.71
CA LYS A 331 -11.95 -5.58 -3.24
C LYS A 331 -11.26 -6.74 -2.52
N GLN A 332 -10.04 -7.04 -2.96
CA GLN A 332 -9.11 -7.96 -2.32
C GLN A 332 -7.77 -7.25 -2.15
N GLU A 333 -7.32 -7.08 -0.91
CA GLU A 333 -6.12 -6.31 -0.60
C GLU A 333 -5.39 -6.93 0.58
N ILE A 334 -4.08 -7.03 0.48
CA ILE A 334 -3.18 -7.38 1.56
C ILE A 334 -2.09 -6.32 1.68
N ASN A 335 -1.90 -5.82 2.91
CA ASN A 335 -0.83 -4.91 3.28
C ASN A 335 0.00 -5.57 4.37
N THR A 336 1.26 -5.88 4.08
CA THR A 336 2.10 -6.65 5.00
C THR A 336 3.57 -6.37 4.79
N GLN A 337 4.36 -6.69 5.81
CA GLN A 337 5.80 -6.66 5.78
C GLN A 337 6.34 -8.07 6.03
N VAL A 338 7.22 -8.55 5.15
CA VAL A 338 7.74 -9.93 5.21
C VAL A 338 9.22 -10.00 4.89
N PHE A 339 9.87 -11.03 5.43
CA PHE A 339 11.23 -11.39 5.07
C PHE A 339 11.23 -12.58 4.12
N ALA A 340 12.02 -12.50 3.05
CA ALA A 340 12.26 -13.57 2.10
C ALA A 340 13.74 -13.65 1.75
N LYS A 341 14.21 -14.82 1.38
CA LYS A 341 15.53 -14.99 0.77
C LYS A 341 15.47 -14.74 -0.73
N ASP A 342 16.63 -14.46 -1.33
CA ASP A 342 16.72 -14.32 -2.78
C ASP A 342 16.20 -15.57 -3.51
N GLY A 343 15.20 -15.40 -4.38
CA GLY A 343 14.55 -16.47 -5.14
C GLY A 343 13.56 -17.34 -4.35
N GLU A 344 13.35 -17.10 -3.06
CA GLU A 344 12.40 -17.84 -2.23
C GLU A 344 10.97 -17.35 -2.48
N THR A 345 10.04 -18.29 -2.70
CA THR A 345 8.62 -18.00 -2.77
C THR A 345 7.98 -18.16 -1.40
N ILE A 346 7.42 -17.09 -0.86
CA ILE A 346 6.71 -17.11 0.42
C ILE A 346 5.22 -16.86 0.22
N VAL A 347 4.40 -17.44 1.10
CA VAL A 347 2.96 -17.17 1.17
C VAL A 347 2.76 -15.96 2.07
N LEU A 348 2.17 -14.90 1.54
CA LEU A 348 1.83 -13.70 2.31
C LEU A 348 0.60 -13.93 3.18
N GLY A 349 -0.34 -14.69 2.68
CA GLY A 349 -1.60 -14.99 3.34
C GLY A 349 -2.65 -15.48 2.37
N GLY A 350 -3.84 -15.71 2.90
CA GLY A 350 -4.98 -16.14 2.10
C GLY A 350 -6.28 -16.01 2.86
N VAL A 351 -7.38 -16.12 2.14
CA VAL A 351 -8.75 -16.12 2.67
C VAL A 351 -9.46 -17.35 2.12
N PHE A 352 -10.03 -18.12 3.01
CA PHE A 352 -10.90 -19.22 2.67
C PHE A 352 -12.31 -18.92 3.13
N HIS A 353 -13.27 -19.03 2.21
CA HIS A 353 -14.69 -18.84 2.50
C HIS A 353 -15.46 -20.01 1.95
N ASP A 354 -16.22 -20.67 2.81
CA ASP A 354 -17.04 -21.82 2.48
C ASP A 354 -18.47 -21.59 2.96
N THR A 355 -19.42 -21.63 2.05
CA THR A 355 -20.84 -21.41 2.34
C THR A 355 -21.66 -22.55 1.77
N ILE A 356 -22.35 -23.25 2.67
CA ILE A 356 -23.30 -24.30 2.30
C ILE A 356 -24.70 -23.84 2.69
N THR A 357 -25.57 -23.69 1.69
CA THR A 357 -26.97 -23.34 1.88
C THR A 357 -27.82 -24.52 1.51
N LYS A 358 -28.60 -25.03 2.46
CA LYS A 358 -29.57 -26.12 2.23
C LYS A 358 -30.98 -25.59 2.49
N GLY A 359 -31.81 -25.62 1.46
CA GLY A 359 -33.22 -25.25 1.52
C GLY A 359 -34.11 -26.45 1.29
N VAL A 360 -35.17 -26.56 2.06
CA VAL A 360 -36.23 -27.57 1.85
C VAL A 360 -37.57 -26.85 1.93
N ASP A 361 -38.25 -26.77 0.81
CA ASP A 361 -39.64 -26.31 0.75
C ASP A 361 -40.55 -27.54 0.67
N LYS A 362 -41.52 -27.66 1.55
CA LYS A 362 -42.37 -28.86 1.64
C LYS A 362 -43.81 -28.53 1.96
N VAL A 363 -44.72 -29.40 1.54
CA VAL A 363 -46.11 -29.39 2.06
C VAL A 363 -46.12 -29.92 3.48
N PRO A 364 -46.64 -29.15 4.44
CA PRO A 364 -46.76 -29.64 5.83
C PRO A 364 -47.45 -30.99 5.92
N LEU A 365 -46.98 -31.86 6.79
CA LEU A 365 -47.43 -33.24 7.02
C LEU A 365 -47.02 -34.20 5.86
N LEU A 366 -47.35 -33.91 4.62
CA LEU A 366 -47.06 -34.82 3.48
C LEU A 366 -45.55 -34.86 3.16
N GLY A 367 -44.87 -33.74 3.25
CA GLY A 367 -43.42 -33.65 3.06
C GLY A 367 -42.58 -34.25 4.20
N ASP A 368 -43.21 -34.73 5.26
CA ASP A 368 -42.52 -35.39 6.39
C ASP A 368 -42.64 -36.91 6.41
N ILE A 369 -43.53 -37.46 5.56
CA ILE A 369 -43.76 -38.90 5.49
C ILE A 369 -42.62 -39.60 4.75
N PRO A 370 -41.86 -40.52 5.40
CA PRO A 370 -40.81 -41.27 4.75
C PRO A 370 -41.39 -42.11 3.59
N GLY A 371 -40.69 -42.06 2.45
CA GLY A 371 -41.13 -42.76 1.22
C GLY A 371 -41.81 -41.86 0.20
N ILE A 372 -42.68 -40.94 0.62
CA ILE A 372 -43.37 -40.00 -0.29
C ILE A 372 -42.85 -38.55 -0.18
N LYS A 373 -42.02 -38.23 0.81
CA LYS A 373 -41.46 -36.90 1.05
C LYS A 373 -41.01 -36.18 -0.23
N ARG A 374 -40.29 -36.88 -1.13
CA ARG A 374 -39.75 -36.31 -2.38
C ARG A 374 -40.80 -35.86 -3.38
N LEU A 375 -42.06 -36.37 -3.25
CA LEU A 375 -43.18 -35.96 -4.14
C LEU A 375 -43.87 -34.67 -3.60
N PHE A 376 -43.56 -34.24 -2.38
CA PHE A 376 -44.17 -33.10 -1.73
C PHE A 376 -43.15 -32.11 -1.16
N SER A 377 -41.91 -32.18 -1.67
CA SER A 377 -40.84 -31.26 -1.25
C SER A 377 -39.90 -30.92 -2.42
N LYS A 378 -39.33 -29.75 -2.36
CA LYS A 378 -38.19 -29.31 -3.15
C LYS A 378 -36.97 -29.30 -2.22
N GLU A 379 -35.90 -29.90 -2.65
CA GLU A 379 -34.59 -29.83 -1.98
C GLU A 379 -33.65 -29.01 -2.86
N SER A 380 -32.98 -28.01 -2.25
CA SER A 380 -31.96 -27.17 -2.88
C SER A 380 -30.73 -27.17 -2.02
N GLU A 381 -29.59 -27.54 -2.59
CA GLU A 381 -28.29 -27.46 -1.93
C GLU A 381 -27.36 -26.64 -2.81
N ARG A 382 -26.88 -25.52 -2.26
CA ARG A 382 -25.89 -24.66 -2.88
C ARG A 382 -24.63 -24.67 -2.03
N HIS A 383 -23.53 -25.02 -2.63
CA HIS A 383 -22.21 -24.99 -2.03
C HIS A 383 -21.35 -24.02 -2.80
N GLN A 384 -20.83 -23.01 -2.12
CA GLN A 384 -19.95 -21.99 -2.69
C GLN A 384 -18.69 -21.92 -1.87
N LYS A 385 -17.57 -22.29 -2.49
CA LYS A 385 -16.24 -22.28 -1.91
C LYS A 385 -15.41 -21.23 -2.66
N ARG A 386 -14.77 -20.34 -1.93
CA ARG A 386 -13.85 -19.34 -2.47
C ARG A 386 -12.54 -19.38 -1.70
N GLU A 387 -11.46 -19.49 -2.42
CA GLU A 387 -10.11 -19.56 -1.87
C GLU A 387 -9.23 -18.51 -2.57
N LEU A 388 -8.56 -17.68 -1.77
CA LEU A 388 -7.59 -16.70 -2.23
C LEU A 388 -6.25 -17.01 -1.56
N VAL A 389 -5.18 -17.12 -2.33
CA VAL A 389 -3.81 -17.27 -1.80
C VAL A 389 -2.89 -16.30 -2.55
N ILE A 390 -2.04 -15.60 -1.79
CA ILE A 390 -1.10 -14.62 -2.32
C ILE A 390 0.32 -15.05 -1.99
N PHE A 391 1.15 -15.13 -3.02
CA PHE A 391 2.56 -15.48 -2.95
C PHE A 391 3.41 -14.29 -3.40
N VAL A 392 4.64 -14.20 -2.90
CA VAL A 392 5.64 -13.27 -3.40
C VAL A 392 6.99 -13.96 -3.55
N THR A 393 7.71 -13.59 -4.60
CA THR A 393 9.06 -14.09 -4.89
C THR A 393 9.95 -12.91 -5.27
N PRO A 394 10.86 -12.46 -4.40
CA PRO A 394 11.87 -11.49 -4.75
C PRO A 394 13.07 -12.16 -5.40
N HIS A 395 13.72 -11.47 -6.33
CA HIS A 395 14.96 -11.90 -6.96
C HIS A 395 15.94 -10.75 -7.15
N ILE A 396 17.14 -10.86 -6.56
CA ILE A 396 18.20 -9.86 -6.69
C ILE A 396 18.89 -10.05 -8.05
N LEU A 397 18.89 -8.99 -8.88
CA LEU A 397 19.60 -9.02 -10.15
C LEU A 397 21.09 -8.78 -9.93
N LYS A 398 21.91 -9.72 -10.32
CA LYS A 398 23.37 -9.56 -10.36
C LYS A 398 23.76 -8.64 -11.49
N GLN A 399 24.87 -7.94 -11.31
CA GLN A 399 25.40 -7.00 -12.31
C GLN A 399 25.64 -7.72 -13.65
N GLY A 400 24.90 -7.30 -14.70
CA GLY A 400 24.94 -7.96 -16.02
C GLY A 400 23.76 -8.88 -16.34
N GLU A 401 22.95 -9.27 -15.36
CA GLU A 401 21.68 -9.97 -15.60
C GLU A 401 20.64 -8.96 -16.12
N ARG A 402 20.07 -9.26 -17.28
CA ARG A 402 18.92 -8.53 -17.80
C ARG A 402 17.64 -9.28 -17.42
N MET A 403 16.60 -8.55 -17.05
CA MET A 403 15.28 -9.12 -16.82
C MET A 403 14.78 -9.78 -18.13
N GLU A 404 14.99 -11.08 -18.28
CA GLU A 404 14.43 -11.85 -19.40
C GLU A 404 12.93 -12.05 -19.23
N MET A 405 12.14 -11.02 -19.50
CA MET A 405 10.67 -11.13 -19.56
C MET A 405 10.18 -12.01 -20.71
N ALA A 406 11.02 -12.22 -21.73
CA ALA A 406 10.59 -12.79 -23.00
C ALA A 406 10.75 -14.31 -23.17
N LYS A 407 11.50 -15.01 -22.30
CA LYS A 407 11.78 -16.45 -22.54
C LYS A 407 10.71 -17.41 -22.05
N LYS A 408 9.90 -17.07 -21.05
CA LYS A 408 8.83 -17.94 -20.56
C LYS A 408 7.59 -18.01 -21.46
N GLU A 409 7.35 -17.01 -22.32
CA GLU A 409 6.25 -17.08 -23.30
C GLU A 409 6.44 -18.20 -24.34
N LYS A 410 7.68 -18.54 -24.69
CA LYS A 410 7.94 -19.67 -25.59
C LYS A 410 7.62 -21.01 -24.95
N HIS A 411 7.77 -21.15 -23.65
CA HIS A 411 7.48 -22.41 -22.96
C HIS A 411 5.96 -22.65 -22.83
N PHE A 412 5.17 -21.61 -22.58
CA PHE A 412 3.70 -21.69 -22.58
C PHE A 412 3.14 -22.05 -23.96
N LYS A 413 3.65 -21.44 -25.04
CA LYS A 413 3.23 -21.77 -26.41
C LYS A 413 3.63 -23.18 -26.85
N GLN A 414 4.70 -23.74 -26.28
CA GLN A 414 5.08 -25.15 -26.53
C GLN A 414 4.20 -26.14 -25.78
N VAL A 415 3.78 -25.83 -24.55
CA VAL A 415 2.87 -26.68 -23.76
C VAL A 415 1.46 -26.68 -24.36
N GLU A 416 1.01 -25.54 -24.90
CA GLU A 416 -0.30 -25.43 -25.58
C GLU A 416 -0.32 -26.15 -26.94
N LYS A 417 0.83 -26.19 -27.65
CA LYS A 417 0.97 -26.98 -28.88
C LYS A 417 1.11 -28.49 -28.65
N ALA A 418 1.53 -28.91 -27.46
CA ALA A 418 1.63 -30.34 -27.12
C ALA A 418 0.30 -30.91 -26.59
N LYS A 419 -0.71 -30.08 -26.33
CA LYS A 419 -2.06 -30.48 -25.88
C LYS A 419 -3.10 -30.42 -26.99
N LYS A 420 -2.74 -30.03 -28.22
CA LYS A 420 -3.51 -30.18 -29.47
C LYS A 420 -2.93 -31.35 -30.27
#